data_da9b7ad48a99da149ee4c3be965172ea
#
_entry.id   da9b7ad48a99da149ee4c3be965172ea
#
_cell.length_a   1.000
_cell.length_b   1.000
_cell.length_c   1.000
_cell.angle_alpha   90.00
_cell.angle_beta   90.00
_cell.angle_gamma   90.00
#
_symmetry.space_group_name_H-M   'P 1'
#
loop_
_entity.id
_entity.type
_entity.pdbx_description
1 polymer ?
#
loop_
_entity_poly.entity_id
_entity_poly.type
_entity_poly.pdbx_seq_one_letter_code
_entity_poly.pdbx_strand_id
1 'polypeptide(L)'
;MTVRVSRTFEFDAPPADVWAFISDAEQRAGAISVVDSFEVHDDRTATWHVALPIPMIRSTIDVETEEVARDPPNRVKFVGKSRAFRVTGEHEITETDDGGCRLANEFVVDGKLPGVEAFFKRNFDAELDNLEDALRASLASPA
;
A
#
# COMPACT_ATOMS: atom_id res chain seq x y z
N MET A 1 9.26 -13.38 -13.03
CA MET A 1 10.13 -12.30 -12.50
C MET A 1 9.37 -11.48 -11.48
N THR A 2 10.03 -11.04 -10.45
CA THR A 2 9.42 -10.34 -9.32
C THR A 2 9.92 -8.90 -9.27
N VAL A 3 9.02 -7.97 -9.03
CA VAL A 3 9.37 -6.57 -8.77
C VAL A 3 9.30 -6.31 -7.28
N ARG A 4 10.40 -5.85 -6.70
CA ARG A 4 10.49 -5.54 -5.28
C ARG A 4 10.92 -4.09 -5.12
N VAL A 5 10.18 -3.32 -4.32
CA VAL A 5 10.53 -1.94 -4.03
C VAL A 5 10.36 -1.68 -2.53
N SER A 6 11.26 -0.90 -1.97
CA SER A 6 11.16 -0.49 -0.57
C SER A 6 11.55 0.97 -0.44
N ARG A 7 10.91 1.65 0.50
CA ARG A 7 11.17 3.05 0.79
C ARG A 7 10.82 3.34 2.25
N THR A 8 11.65 4.15 2.92
CA THR A 8 11.41 4.56 4.29
C THR A 8 11.05 6.03 4.32
N PHE A 9 9.96 6.36 5.02
CA PHE A 9 9.55 7.75 5.29
C PHE A 9 9.88 8.10 6.72
N GLU A 10 10.23 9.36 6.96
CA GLU A 10 10.46 9.86 8.32
C GLU A 10 9.43 10.94 8.64
N PHE A 11 8.86 10.86 9.85
CA PHE A 11 7.82 11.78 10.29
C PHE A 11 8.13 12.34 11.67
N ASP A 12 7.76 13.62 11.88
CA ASP A 12 7.84 14.28 13.19
C ASP A 12 6.53 14.07 13.97
N ALA A 13 6.02 12.85 13.93
CA ALA A 13 4.77 12.48 14.57
C ALA A 13 4.96 11.19 15.36
N PRO A 14 4.17 10.97 16.42
CA PRO A 14 4.26 9.72 17.19
C PRO A 14 3.85 8.52 16.34
N PRO A 15 4.39 7.32 16.63
CA PRO A 15 4.02 6.11 15.89
C PRO A 15 2.52 5.86 15.82
N ALA A 16 1.77 6.19 16.89
CA ALA A 16 0.33 5.97 16.93
C ALA A 16 -0.41 6.76 15.84
N ASP A 17 0.05 7.96 15.52
CA ASP A 17 -0.59 8.80 14.49
C ASP A 17 -0.36 8.21 13.10
N VAL A 18 0.84 7.72 12.82
CA VAL A 18 1.15 7.07 11.54
C VAL A 18 0.41 5.73 11.44
N TRP A 19 0.35 5.01 12.55
CA TRP A 19 -0.38 3.75 12.63
C TRP A 19 -1.87 3.93 12.29
N ALA A 20 -2.49 4.99 12.80
CA ALA A 20 -3.90 5.28 12.55
C ALA A 20 -4.22 5.35 11.06
N PHE A 21 -3.29 5.85 10.25
CA PHE A 21 -3.44 5.90 8.79
C PHE A 21 -3.11 4.54 8.17
N ILE A 22 -1.92 4.03 8.45
CA ILE A 22 -1.39 2.88 7.69
C ILE A 22 -2.11 1.57 8.03
N SER A 23 -2.72 1.48 9.20
CA SER A 23 -3.49 0.31 9.60
C SER A 23 -4.90 0.29 9.01
N ASP A 24 -5.35 1.39 8.44
CA ASP A 24 -6.69 1.52 7.86
C ASP A 24 -6.66 1.10 6.39
N ALA A 25 -7.39 0.02 6.07
CA ALA A 25 -7.43 -0.51 4.70
C ALA A 25 -7.97 0.51 3.69
N GLU A 26 -8.94 1.36 4.09
CA GLU A 26 -9.49 2.39 3.21
C GLU A 26 -8.47 3.47 2.89
N GLN A 27 -7.69 3.89 3.89
CA GLN A 27 -6.66 4.90 3.69
C GLN A 27 -5.55 4.38 2.78
N ARG A 28 -5.13 3.12 2.97
CA ARG A 28 -4.12 2.52 2.11
C ARG A 28 -4.61 2.42 0.66
N ALA A 29 -5.82 1.91 0.46
CA ALA A 29 -6.37 1.75 -0.89
C ALA A 29 -6.56 3.10 -1.57
N GLY A 30 -7.03 4.09 -0.84
CA GLY A 30 -7.26 5.43 -1.39
C GLY A 30 -5.99 6.16 -1.80
N ALA A 31 -4.84 5.74 -1.28
CA ALA A 31 -3.55 6.36 -1.62
C ALA A 31 -2.93 5.79 -2.91
N ILE A 32 -3.46 4.69 -3.44
CA ILE A 32 -2.91 4.03 -4.63
C ILE A 32 -3.72 4.46 -5.86
N SER A 33 -3.06 5.12 -6.82
CA SER A 33 -3.77 5.75 -7.95
C SER A 33 -4.48 4.77 -8.87
N VAL A 34 -3.95 3.55 -9.01
CA VAL A 34 -4.55 2.54 -9.89
C VAL A 34 -5.75 1.82 -9.26
N VAL A 35 -6.00 2.04 -7.96
CA VAL A 35 -7.19 1.51 -7.30
C VAL A 35 -8.35 2.44 -7.63
N ASP A 36 -9.21 2.00 -8.53
CA ASP A 36 -10.36 2.76 -9.00
C ASP A 36 -11.46 2.85 -7.93
N SER A 37 -11.72 1.73 -7.27
CA SER A 37 -12.64 1.63 -6.15
C SER A 37 -12.27 0.42 -5.30
N PHE A 38 -12.87 0.32 -4.12
CA PHE A 38 -12.60 -0.81 -3.22
C PHE A 38 -13.79 -1.08 -2.33
N GLU A 39 -13.85 -2.31 -1.82
CA GLU A 39 -14.89 -2.75 -0.88
C GLU A 39 -14.19 -3.42 0.30
N VAL A 40 -14.43 -2.93 1.50
CA VAL A 40 -13.90 -3.54 2.72
C VAL A 40 -14.94 -4.55 3.23
N HIS A 41 -14.53 -5.80 3.38
CA HIS A 41 -15.43 -6.88 3.80
C HIS A 41 -15.45 -7.06 5.32
N ASP A 42 -14.27 -6.98 5.94
CA ASP A 42 -14.12 -7.08 7.39
C ASP A 42 -12.79 -6.43 7.81
N ASP A 43 -12.36 -6.65 9.05
CA ASP A 43 -11.14 -6.04 9.60
C ASP A 43 -9.88 -6.40 8.83
N ARG A 44 -9.89 -7.49 8.07
CA ARG A 44 -8.68 -8.03 7.45
C ARG A 44 -8.77 -8.22 5.95
N THR A 45 -9.98 -8.18 5.37
CA THR A 45 -10.14 -8.48 3.95
C THR A 45 -10.83 -7.34 3.21
N ALA A 46 -10.41 -7.14 1.98
CA ALA A 46 -10.99 -6.15 1.08
C ALA A 46 -10.79 -6.58 -0.37
N THR A 47 -11.64 -6.09 -1.24
CA THR A 47 -11.48 -6.27 -2.69
C THR A 47 -11.15 -4.91 -3.29
N TRP A 48 -10.05 -4.83 -4.03
CA TRP A 48 -9.69 -3.64 -4.79
C TRP A 48 -10.05 -3.85 -6.25
N HIS A 49 -10.65 -2.82 -6.85
CA HIS A 49 -10.91 -2.79 -8.29
C HIS A 49 -9.81 -1.95 -8.93
N VAL A 50 -8.86 -2.61 -9.58
CA VAL A 50 -7.63 -1.98 -10.06
C VAL A 50 -7.69 -1.78 -11.57
N ALA A 51 -7.43 -0.55 -12.02
CA ALA A 51 -7.36 -0.20 -13.43
C ALA A 51 -5.89 -0.05 -13.84
N LEU A 52 -5.38 -0.99 -14.63
CA LEU A 52 -4.01 -0.93 -15.12
C LEU A 52 -4.02 -0.46 -16.59
N PRO A 53 -3.24 0.60 -16.93
CA PRO A 53 -3.17 1.09 -18.31
C PRO A 53 -2.26 0.22 -19.17
N ILE A 54 -2.66 -1.04 -19.34
CA ILE A 54 -1.92 -2.04 -20.11
C ILE A 54 -2.82 -2.49 -21.27
N PRO A 55 -2.33 -2.54 -22.53
CA PRO A 55 -3.18 -2.81 -23.68
C PRO A 55 -4.01 -4.10 -23.62
N MET A 56 -3.52 -5.13 -22.93
CA MET A 56 -4.21 -6.41 -22.84
C MET A 56 -5.29 -6.43 -21.75
N ILE A 57 -5.33 -5.40 -20.90
CA ILE A 57 -6.26 -5.33 -19.78
C ILE A 57 -7.26 -4.21 -20.07
N ARG A 58 -8.50 -4.56 -20.39
CA ARG A 58 -9.53 -3.61 -20.82
C ARG A 58 -10.56 -3.27 -19.75
N SER A 59 -10.57 -4.01 -18.65
CA SER A 59 -11.51 -3.80 -17.56
C SER A 59 -10.73 -3.76 -16.25
N THR A 60 -11.40 -3.37 -15.15
CA THR A 60 -10.77 -3.44 -13.85
C THR A 60 -10.49 -4.89 -13.47
N ILE A 61 -9.46 -5.04 -12.66
CA ILE A 61 -9.05 -6.34 -12.12
C ILE A 61 -9.43 -6.36 -10.66
N ASP A 62 -10.12 -7.40 -10.23
CA ASP A 62 -10.46 -7.58 -8.82
C ASP A 62 -9.27 -8.20 -8.10
N VAL A 63 -8.74 -7.48 -7.12
CA VAL A 63 -7.63 -7.94 -6.29
C VAL A 63 -8.19 -8.22 -4.90
N GLU A 64 -8.18 -9.48 -4.52
CA GLU A 64 -8.60 -9.89 -3.18
C GLU A 64 -7.45 -9.69 -2.21
N THR A 65 -7.63 -8.80 -1.24
CA THR A 65 -6.58 -8.48 -0.26
C THR A 65 -6.92 -9.05 1.11
N GLU A 66 -5.88 -9.50 1.81
CA GLU A 66 -6.01 -10.01 3.17
C GLU A 66 -4.82 -9.58 4.00
N GLU A 67 -5.06 -9.08 5.20
CA GLU A 67 -4.00 -8.82 6.17
C GLU A 67 -3.58 -10.14 6.79
N VAL A 68 -2.32 -10.48 6.62
CA VAL A 68 -1.75 -11.74 7.12
C VAL A 68 -0.94 -11.54 8.39
N ALA A 69 -0.62 -10.29 8.76
CA ALA A 69 0.04 -9.96 10.02
C ALA A 69 -0.39 -8.55 10.46
N ARG A 70 -0.69 -8.41 11.74
CA ARG A 70 -1.03 -7.11 12.34
C ARG A 70 -0.49 -7.07 13.77
N ASP A 71 0.40 -6.15 14.00
CA ASP A 71 1.13 -6.02 15.27
C ASP A 71 1.14 -4.55 15.67
N PRO A 72 0.01 -4.05 16.24
CA PRO A 72 -0.11 -2.63 16.58
C PRO A 72 0.86 -2.20 17.68
N PRO A 73 1.40 -1.00 17.60
CA PRO A 73 1.30 -0.02 16.51
C PRO A 73 2.48 -0.08 15.54
N ASN A 74 3.10 -1.24 15.37
CA ASN A 74 4.40 -1.37 14.74
C ASN A 74 4.36 -1.92 13.32
N ARG A 75 3.43 -2.84 13.02
CA ARG A 75 3.57 -3.58 11.75
C ARG A 75 2.22 -4.06 11.23
N VAL A 76 2.05 -3.94 9.90
CA VAL A 76 0.94 -4.58 9.18
C VAL A 76 1.47 -5.13 7.86
N LYS A 77 1.02 -6.32 7.50
CA LYS A 77 1.38 -6.97 6.25
C LYS A 77 0.13 -7.50 5.58
N PHE A 78 0.00 -7.28 4.28
CA PHE A 78 -1.13 -7.78 3.51
C PHE A 78 -0.67 -8.47 2.23
N VAL A 79 -1.55 -9.32 1.69
CA VAL A 79 -1.35 -10.02 0.43
C VAL A 79 -2.57 -9.74 -0.44
N GLY A 80 -2.33 -9.38 -1.71
CA GLY A 80 -3.37 -9.23 -2.70
C GLY A 80 -3.19 -10.26 -3.81
N LYS A 81 -4.28 -10.87 -4.25
CA LYS A 81 -4.25 -11.90 -5.30
C LYS A 81 -5.26 -11.56 -6.39
N SER A 82 -4.83 -11.72 -7.64
CA SER A 82 -5.69 -11.51 -8.80
C SER A 82 -5.25 -12.39 -9.94
N ARG A 83 -6.00 -12.32 -11.06
CA ARG A 83 -5.60 -13.02 -12.30
C ARG A 83 -4.40 -12.39 -12.99
N ALA A 84 -4.09 -11.13 -12.68
CA ALA A 84 -3.03 -10.38 -13.34
C ALA A 84 -1.73 -10.35 -12.55
N PHE A 85 -1.82 -10.39 -11.22
CA PHE A 85 -0.63 -10.29 -10.36
C PHE A 85 -0.94 -10.69 -8.93
N ARG A 86 0.12 -10.96 -8.18
CA ARG A 86 0.07 -11.10 -6.73
C ARG A 86 0.92 -9.99 -6.14
N VAL A 87 0.41 -9.32 -5.11
CA VAL A 87 1.14 -8.26 -4.41
C VAL A 87 1.25 -8.59 -2.93
N THR A 88 2.39 -8.29 -2.35
CA THR A 88 2.59 -8.33 -0.90
C THR A 88 3.04 -6.94 -0.47
N GLY A 89 2.38 -6.37 0.53
CA GLY A 89 2.77 -5.08 1.09
C GLY A 89 3.04 -5.22 2.57
N GLU A 90 4.12 -4.61 3.03
CA GLU A 90 4.48 -4.61 4.44
C GLU A 90 4.85 -3.19 4.87
N HIS A 91 4.32 -2.78 6.02
CA HIS A 91 4.59 -1.48 6.62
C HIS A 91 5.04 -1.70 8.06
N GLU A 92 6.20 -1.15 8.40
CA GLU A 92 6.76 -1.28 9.74
C GLU A 92 7.14 0.08 10.28
N ILE A 93 6.69 0.39 11.50
CA ILE A 93 6.92 1.67 12.16
C ILE A 93 7.93 1.49 13.29
N THR A 94 8.96 2.33 13.28
CA THR A 94 10.00 2.35 14.33
C THR A 94 10.05 3.76 14.91
N GLU A 95 9.97 3.86 16.25
CA GLU A 95 10.09 5.15 16.94
C GLU A 95 11.52 5.66 16.85
N THR A 96 11.68 6.97 16.67
CA THR A 96 12.99 7.62 16.68
C THR A 96 13.23 8.33 18.01
N ASP A 97 14.49 8.69 18.30
CA ASP A 97 14.90 9.26 19.60
C ASP A 97 14.26 10.63 19.88
N ASP A 98 13.82 11.34 18.84
CA ASP A 98 13.24 12.68 18.96
C ASP A 98 11.71 12.69 19.11
N GLY A 99 11.10 11.52 19.32
CA GLY A 99 9.66 11.40 19.45
C GLY A 99 8.91 11.24 18.14
N GLY A 100 9.64 11.25 17.02
CA GLY A 100 9.08 10.95 15.71
C GLY A 100 9.10 9.46 15.40
N CYS A 101 8.96 9.12 14.13
CA CYS A 101 9.02 7.71 13.73
C CYS A 101 9.47 7.55 12.28
N ARG A 102 9.85 6.32 11.94
CA ARG A 102 10.15 5.90 10.57
C ARG A 102 9.13 4.85 10.15
N LEU A 103 8.64 5.00 8.93
CA LEU A 103 7.76 4.01 8.32
C LEU A 103 8.50 3.36 7.17
N ALA A 104 8.85 2.09 7.34
CA ALA A 104 9.46 1.30 6.28
C ALA A 104 8.37 0.61 5.49
N ASN A 105 8.40 0.78 4.16
CA ASN A 105 7.41 0.21 3.25
C ASN A 105 8.12 -0.74 2.29
N GLU A 106 7.57 -1.94 2.10
CA GLU A 106 8.08 -2.88 1.10
C GLU A 106 6.92 -3.46 0.33
N PHE A 107 7.03 -3.43 -1.01
CA PHE A 107 6.05 -4.05 -1.89
C PHE A 107 6.75 -5.05 -2.81
N VAL A 108 6.12 -6.21 -2.98
CA VAL A 108 6.61 -7.25 -3.87
C VAL A 108 5.47 -7.62 -4.82
N VAL A 109 5.71 -7.53 -6.12
CA VAL A 109 4.70 -7.85 -7.13
C VAL A 109 5.22 -8.96 -8.03
N ASP A 110 4.43 -10.03 -8.13
CA ASP A 110 4.65 -11.11 -9.08
C ASP A 110 3.60 -10.98 -10.18
N GLY A 111 4.04 -10.59 -11.38
CA GLY A 111 3.16 -10.44 -12.52
C GLY A 111 2.81 -11.79 -13.13
N LYS A 112 1.55 -11.96 -13.52
CA LYS A 112 1.05 -13.18 -14.16
C LYS A 112 0.70 -12.96 -15.63
N LEU A 113 0.59 -11.69 -16.05
CA LEU A 113 0.28 -11.33 -17.44
C LEU A 113 1.39 -10.44 -17.99
N PRO A 114 1.61 -10.47 -19.32
CA PRO A 114 2.64 -9.61 -19.93
C PRO A 114 2.39 -8.14 -19.65
N GLY A 115 3.46 -7.41 -19.37
CA GLY A 115 3.41 -5.96 -19.14
C GLY A 115 3.16 -5.54 -17.70
N VAL A 116 2.65 -6.42 -16.84
CA VAL A 116 2.31 -6.07 -15.45
C VAL A 116 3.56 -5.70 -14.65
N GLU A 117 4.59 -6.53 -14.70
CA GLU A 117 5.82 -6.25 -13.96
C GLU A 117 6.51 -4.98 -14.43
N ALA A 118 6.55 -4.77 -15.75
CA ALA A 118 7.14 -3.55 -16.31
C ALA A 118 6.38 -2.30 -15.88
N PHE A 119 5.04 -2.40 -15.79
CA PHE A 119 4.22 -1.30 -15.31
C PHE A 119 4.58 -0.93 -13.86
N PHE A 120 4.60 -1.91 -12.98
CA PHE A 120 4.91 -1.66 -11.57
C PHE A 120 6.34 -1.19 -11.38
N LYS A 121 7.29 -1.75 -12.12
CA LYS A 121 8.68 -1.30 -12.05
C LYS A 121 8.83 0.18 -12.38
N ARG A 122 8.06 0.68 -13.36
CA ARG A 122 8.10 2.10 -13.75
C ARG A 122 7.34 3.02 -12.81
N ASN A 123 6.29 2.52 -12.16
CA ASN A 123 5.32 3.38 -11.47
C ASN A 123 5.33 3.29 -9.94
N PHE A 124 6.05 2.33 -9.35
CA PHE A 124 6.06 2.18 -7.89
C PHE A 124 6.58 3.42 -7.18
N ASP A 125 7.59 4.10 -7.71
CA ASP A 125 8.10 5.31 -7.07
C ASP A 125 7.02 6.37 -6.97
N ALA A 126 6.23 6.56 -8.03
CA ALA A 126 5.13 7.52 -8.02
C ALA A 126 4.03 7.09 -7.02
N GLU A 127 3.75 5.80 -6.93
CA GLU A 127 2.77 5.30 -5.96
C GLU A 127 3.24 5.48 -4.52
N LEU A 128 4.53 5.30 -4.26
CA LEU A 128 5.09 5.56 -2.93
C LEU A 128 5.08 7.05 -2.61
N ASP A 129 5.32 7.92 -3.60
CA ASP A 129 5.15 9.36 -3.41
C ASP A 129 3.71 9.70 -3.05
N ASN A 130 2.73 9.07 -3.70
CA ASN A 130 1.31 9.28 -3.39
C ASN A 130 0.98 8.84 -1.95
N LEU A 131 1.53 7.72 -1.52
CA LEU A 131 1.35 7.23 -0.15
C LEU A 131 1.94 8.20 0.86
N GLU A 132 3.15 8.68 0.61
CA GLU A 132 3.80 9.66 1.47
C GLU A 132 3.00 10.95 1.55
N ASP A 133 2.54 11.47 0.41
CA ASP A 133 1.75 12.70 0.35
C ASP A 133 0.44 12.55 1.12
N ALA A 134 -0.24 11.42 0.98
CA ALA A 134 -1.48 11.15 1.69
C ALA A 134 -1.26 11.07 3.21
N LEU A 135 -0.17 10.43 3.64
CA LEU A 135 0.20 10.36 5.04
C LEU A 135 0.49 11.74 5.62
N ARG A 136 1.29 12.55 4.92
CA ARG A 136 1.62 13.90 5.39
C ARG A 136 0.39 14.79 5.47
N ALA A 137 -0.52 14.66 4.50
CA ALA A 137 -1.78 15.40 4.53
C ALA A 137 -2.65 14.98 5.71
N SER A 138 -2.71 13.70 6.01
CA SER A 138 -3.45 13.17 7.16
C SER A 138 -2.88 13.67 8.49
N LEU A 139 -1.55 13.68 8.62
CA LEU A 139 -0.88 14.13 9.84
C LEU A 139 -1.00 15.64 10.05
N ALA A 140 -1.12 16.41 8.98
CA ALA A 140 -1.28 17.85 9.04
C ALA A 140 -2.71 18.29 9.32
N SER A 141 -3.70 17.41 9.13
CA SER A 141 -5.11 17.75 9.36
C SER A 141 -5.43 17.72 10.85
N PRO A 142 -6.01 18.81 11.40
CA PRO A 142 -6.53 18.73 12.77
C PRO A 142 -7.69 17.73 12.78
N ALA A 143 -7.67 16.84 13.72
CA ALA A 143 -8.67 15.78 13.83
C ALA A 143 -10.06 16.35 14.12
#